data_f81177597174a7397648275ab5f51472
#
_entry.id   f81177597174a7397648275ab5f51472
#
_cell.length_a   1.000
_cell.length_b   1.000
_cell.length_c   1.000
_cell.angle_alpha   90.00
_cell.angle_beta   90.00
_cell.angle_gamma   90.00
#
_symmetry.space_group_name_H-M   'P 1'
#
loop_
_entity.id
_entity.type
_entity.pdbx_description
1 polymer ?
#
loop_
_entity_poly.entity_id
_entity_poly.type
_entity_poly.pdbx_seq_one_letter_code
_entity_poly.pdbx_strand_id
1 'polypeptide(L)'
;MTAASFTFQSSDGTEIFAMKWSPEGIQKPRAAVQLAHGYAEHIGRYAAFAHRLAEAGIVVYGNDHRGHGKTNRNLGEAICFADESGFDKVVADMWALTEIVQAENPDIPLFMFG
;
A
#
# COMPACT_ATOMS: atom_id res chain seq x y z
N MET A 1 1.37 17.40 5.59
CA MET A 1 1.38 16.14 4.80
C MET A 1 0.00 15.90 4.21
N THR A 2 -0.04 15.26 3.08
CA THR A 2 -1.27 14.98 2.36
C THR A 2 -1.51 13.48 2.32
N ALA A 3 -2.69 13.04 2.76
CA ALA A 3 -3.11 11.64 2.68
C ALA A 3 -4.13 11.50 1.56
N ALA A 4 -3.95 10.52 0.70
CA ALA A 4 -4.85 10.24 -0.41
C ALA A 4 -5.09 8.75 -0.54
N SER A 5 -6.28 8.37 -0.95
CA SER A 5 -6.61 6.98 -1.26
C SER A 5 -6.73 6.80 -2.77
N PHE A 6 -6.44 5.60 -3.23
CA PHE A 6 -6.62 5.23 -4.62
C PHE A 6 -6.84 3.73 -4.71
N THR A 7 -7.22 3.27 -5.88
CA THR A 7 -7.32 1.84 -6.15
C THR A 7 -6.49 1.52 -7.39
N PHE A 8 -6.04 0.27 -7.46
CA PHE A 8 -5.36 -0.23 -8.64
C PHE A 8 -5.78 -1.68 -8.88
N GLN A 9 -5.61 -2.14 -10.11
CA GLN A 9 -5.96 -3.52 -10.44
C GLN A 9 -4.72 -4.40 -10.37
N SER A 10 -4.86 -5.53 -9.69
CA SER A 10 -3.82 -6.54 -9.64
C SER A 10 -3.77 -7.34 -10.94
N SER A 11 -2.81 -8.25 -11.04
CA SER A 11 -2.59 -9.06 -12.23
C SER A 11 -3.81 -9.92 -12.60
N ASP A 12 -4.65 -10.28 -11.64
CA ASP A 12 -5.86 -11.06 -11.89
C ASP A 12 -7.12 -10.21 -11.98
N GLY A 13 -6.97 -8.87 -12.06
CA GLY A 13 -8.09 -7.95 -12.17
C GLY A 13 -8.74 -7.56 -10.86
N THR A 14 -8.28 -8.07 -9.72
CA THR A 14 -8.81 -7.69 -8.41
C THR A 14 -8.48 -6.23 -8.14
N GLU A 15 -9.49 -5.47 -7.70
CA GLU A 15 -9.31 -4.08 -7.33
C GLU A 15 -8.75 -3.99 -5.91
N ILE A 16 -7.62 -3.33 -5.76
CA ILE A 16 -6.90 -3.21 -4.49
C ILE A 16 -6.97 -1.77 -4.00
N PHE A 17 -7.41 -1.59 -2.75
CA PHE A 17 -7.43 -0.28 -2.10
C PHE A 17 -6.05 0.05 -1.56
N ALA A 18 -5.60 1.29 -1.79
CA ALA A 18 -4.30 1.75 -1.32
C ALA A 18 -4.36 3.16 -0.78
N MET A 19 -3.37 3.50 0.04
CA MET A 19 -3.17 4.83 0.59
C MET A 19 -1.78 5.34 0.23
N LYS A 20 -1.71 6.67 0.08
CA LYS A 20 -0.44 7.37 -0.13
C LYS A 20 -0.39 8.57 0.81
N TRP A 21 0.69 8.68 1.55
CA TRP A 21 0.95 9.85 2.41
C TRP A 21 2.16 10.58 1.85
N SER A 22 1.95 11.85 1.46
CA SER A 22 2.97 12.64 0.79
C SER A 22 3.47 13.75 1.69
N PRO A 23 4.80 13.99 1.74
CA PRO A 23 5.31 15.16 2.43
C PRO A 23 4.89 16.44 1.68
N GLU A 24 4.78 17.54 2.43
CA GLU A 24 4.47 18.86 1.88
C GLU A 24 5.69 19.76 1.96
N GLY A 25 5.71 20.77 1.08
CA GLY A 25 6.76 21.78 1.10
C GLY A 25 8.09 21.34 0.51
N ILE A 26 8.16 20.13 -0.08
CA ILE A 26 9.37 19.66 -0.75
C ILE A 26 9.01 19.17 -2.15
N GLN A 27 9.95 19.34 -3.07
CA GLN A 27 9.73 18.94 -4.47
C GLN A 27 9.96 17.45 -4.68
N LYS A 28 10.89 16.88 -3.92
CA LYS A 28 11.28 15.50 -4.10
C LYS A 28 11.42 14.83 -2.72
N PRO A 29 10.68 13.74 -2.46
CA PRO A 29 10.85 13.01 -1.21
C PRO A 29 12.26 12.46 -1.09
N ARG A 30 12.72 12.30 0.15
CA ARG A 30 14.05 11.75 0.45
C ARG A 30 14.11 10.25 0.18
N ALA A 31 12.99 9.57 0.34
CA ALA A 31 12.86 8.13 0.13
C ALA A 31 11.39 7.79 0.02
N ALA A 32 11.10 6.57 -0.43
CA ALA A 32 9.76 6.01 -0.42
C ALA A 32 9.73 4.79 0.49
N VAL A 33 8.65 4.61 1.23
CA VAL A 33 8.42 3.44 2.07
C VAL A 33 7.11 2.80 1.65
N GLN A 34 7.13 1.51 1.41
CA GLN A 34 5.93 0.73 1.14
C GLN A 34 5.63 -0.14 2.36
N LEU A 35 4.43 0.05 2.93
CA LEU A 35 4.00 -0.65 4.13
C LEU A 35 3.19 -1.88 3.76
N ALA A 36 3.44 -2.98 4.45
CA ALA A 36 2.64 -4.20 4.36
C ALA A 36 2.05 -4.49 5.74
N HIS A 37 0.72 -4.45 5.86
CA HIS A 37 0.07 -4.71 7.15
C HIS A 37 0.04 -6.22 7.45
N GLY A 38 -0.20 -6.56 8.73
CA GLY A 38 -0.29 -7.93 9.16
C GLY A 38 -1.66 -8.57 8.91
N TYR A 39 -1.78 -9.84 9.24
CA TYR A 39 -3.03 -10.59 9.10
C TYR A 39 -4.11 -9.96 9.98
N ALA A 40 -5.31 -9.86 9.42
CA ALA A 40 -6.49 -9.25 10.08
C ALA A 40 -6.29 -7.77 10.44
N GLU A 41 -5.31 -7.11 9.84
CA GLU A 41 -5.12 -5.67 9.96
C GLU A 41 -5.65 -4.95 8.71
N HIS A 42 -5.36 -3.69 8.59
CA HIS A 42 -5.61 -2.89 7.38
C HIS A 42 -4.62 -1.74 7.36
N ILE A 43 -4.42 -1.17 6.17
CA ILE A 43 -3.38 -0.15 5.99
C ILE A 43 -3.64 1.12 6.82
N GLY A 44 -4.90 1.41 7.11
CA GLY A 44 -5.26 2.57 7.93
C GLY A 44 -4.68 2.54 9.34
N ARG A 45 -4.33 1.37 9.88
CA ARG A 45 -3.69 1.27 11.20
C ARG A 45 -2.32 1.91 11.23
N TYR A 46 -1.69 2.07 10.08
CA TYR A 46 -0.36 2.65 9.98
C TYR A 46 -0.38 4.14 9.70
N ALA A 47 -1.56 4.78 9.74
CA ALA A 47 -1.69 6.20 9.39
C ALA A 47 -0.80 7.10 10.25
N ALA A 48 -0.74 6.87 11.57
CA ALA A 48 0.08 7.69 12.45
C ALA A 48 1.57 7.52 12.14
N PHE A 49 2.00 6.28 11.90
CA PHE A 49 3.39 6.01 11.53
C PHE A 49 3.73 6.64 10.17
N ALA A 50 2.84 6.48 9.20
CA ALA A 50 3.03 7.06 7.88
C ALA A 50 3.09 8.59 7.94
N HIS A 51 2.24 9.19 8.78
CA HIS A 51 2.26 10.64 8.99
C HIS A 51 3.64 11.11 9.49
N ARG A 52 4.20 10.38 10.46
CA ARG A 52 5.51 10.73 11.02
C ARG A 52 6.60 10.62 9.95
N LEU A 53 6.55 9.60 9.11
CA LEU A 53 7.50 9.46 8.01
C LEU A 53 7.34 10.59 6.99
N ALA A 54 6.10 10.94 6.65
CA ALA A 54 5.85 12.02 5.70
C ALA A 54 6.38 13.36 6.23
N GLU A 55 6.22 13.62 7.53
CA GLU A 55 6.77 14.82 8.15
C GLU A 55 8.30 14.86 8.05
N ALA A 56 8.94 13.70 7.97
CA ALA A 56 10.40 13.60 7.81
C ALA A 56 10.83 13.65 6.33
N GLY A 57 9.91 13.89 5.40
CA GLY A 57 10.24 14.02 3.98
C GLY A 57 10.18 12.72 3.20
N ILE A 58 9.52 11.69 3.73
CA ILE A 58 9.41 10.37 3.12
C ILE A 58 8.00 10.18 2.60
N VAL A 59 7.85 9.77 1.33
CA VAL A 59 6.54 9.40 0.80
C VAL A 59 6.24 7.96 1.19
N VAL A 60 5.01 7.69 1.64
CA VAL A 60 4.61 6.39 2.17
C VAL A 60 3.43 5.86 1.36
N TYR A 61 3.50 4.60 0.98
CA TYR A 61 2.43 3.91 0.29
C TYR A 61 2.12 2.61 1.02
N GLY A 62 0.89 2.14 0.88
CA GLY A 62 0.52 0.83 1.36
C GLY A 62 -0.85 0.46 0.82
N ASN A 63 -1.12 -0.84 0.73
CA ASN A 63 -2.42 -1.32 0.27
C ASN A 63 -3.06 -2.20 1.34
N ASP A 64 -4.39 -2.31 1.29
CA ASP A 64 -5.11 -3.31 2.03
C ASP A 64 -4.95 -4.64 1.30
N HIS A 65 -4.45 -5.66 2.00
CA HIS A 65 -4.34 -7.00 1.43
C HIS A 65 -5.72 -7.54 1.06
N ARG A 66 -5.75 -8.50 0.15
CA ARG A 66 -6.99 -9.17 -0.23
C ARG A 66 -7.74 -9.66 1.00
N GLY A 67 -9.06 -9.48 1.02
CA GLY A 67 -9.89 -9.87 2.14
C GLY A 67 -9.74 -9.01 3.38
N HIS A 68 -9.01 -7.91 3.29
CA HIS A 68 -8.75 -7.03 4.43
C HIS A 68 -9.18 -5.60 4.12
N GLY A 69 -9.54 -4.88 5.17
CA GLY A 69 -9.86 -3.46 5.06
C GLY A 69 -10.90 -3.17 4.00
N LYS A 70 -10.53 -2.32 3.03
CA LYS A 70 -11.41 -1.89 1.95
C LYS A 70 -11.23 -2.66 0.65
N THR A 71 -10.35 -3.67 0.66
CA THR A 71 -10.20 -4.59 -0.46
C THR A 71 -11.07 -5.81 -0.23
N ASN A 72 -11.79 -6.27 -1.27
CA ASN A 72 -12.67 -7.45 -1.19
C ASN A 72 -13.66 -7.39 -0.04
N ARG A 73 -14.59 -6.47 -0.12
CA ARG A 73 -15.56 -6.20 0.95
C ARG A 73 -16.72 -7.18 1.03
N ASN A 74 -16.65 -8.27 0.32
CA ASN A 74 -17.63 -9.34 0.37
C ASN A 74 -17.54 -10.04 1.72
N LEU A 75 -18.67 -10.17 2.42
CA LEU A 75 -18.68 -10.77 3.76
C LEU A 75 -18.10 -12.19 3.79
N GLY A 76 -18.36 -12.97 2.73
CA GLY A 76 -17.85 -14.34 2.65
C GLY A 76 -16.36 -14.45 2.37
N GLU A 77 -15.72 -13.34 2.03
CA GLU A 77 -14.30 -13.31 1.67
C GLU A 77 -13.46 -12.52 2.66
N ALA A 78 -14.08 -12.00 3.73
CA ALA A 78 -13.35 -11.21 4.72
C ALA A 78 -12.23 -12.06 5.34
N ILE A 79 -11.03 -11.48 5.40
CA ILE A 79 -9.83 -12.11 5.95
C ILE A 79 -9.36 -13.32 5.13
N CYS A 80 -9.87 -13.50 3.93
CA CYS A 80 -9.40 -14.51 2.98
C CYS A 80 -8.57 -13.86 1.90
N PHE A 81 -7.44 -14.49 1.54
CA PHE A 81 -6.63 -13.98 0.43
C PHE A 81 -7.20 -14.44 -0.91
N ALA A 82 -7.42 -15.74 -1.08
CA ALA A 82 -7.99 -16.35 -2.26
C ALA A 82 -8.10 -17.87 -2.03
N ASP A 83 -8.88 -18.55 -2.87
CA ASP A 83 -9.02 -19.99 -2.78
C ASP A 83 -7.78 -20.73 -3.27
N GLU A 84 -7.11 -20.20 -4.30
CA GLU A 84 -5.91 -20.79 -4.89
C GLU A 84 -4.77 -19.80 -4.89
N SER A 85 -3.58 -20.25 -4.51
CA SER A 85 -2.35 -19.44 -4.54
C SER A 85 -2.52 -18.10 -3.87
N GLY A 86 -3.25 -18.08 -2.75
CA GLY A 86 -3.59 -16.82 -2.07
C GLY A 86 -2.38 -16.01 -1.68
N PHE A 87 -1.34 -16.67 -1.14
CA PHE A 87 -0.13 -15.98 -0.76
C PHE A 87 0.59 -15.37 -1.97
N ASP A 88 0.69 -16.13 -3.06
CA ASP A 88 1.33 -15.64 -4.28
C ASP A 88 0.56 -14.44 -4.86
N LYS A 89 -0.77 -14.45 -4.76
CA LYS A 89 -1.59 -13.34 -5.23
C LYS A 89 -1.38 -12.09 -4.37
N VAL A 90 -1.26 -12.25 -3.06
CA VAL A 90 -0.97 -11.13 -2.16
C VAL A 90 0.39 -10.51 -2.49
N VAL A 91 1.40 -11.35 -2.76
CA VAL A 91 2.73 -10.88 -3.16
C VAL A 91 2.64 -10.15 -4.49
N ALA A 92 1.89 -10.68 -5.45
CA ALA A 92 1.70 -10.03 -6.76
C ALA A 92 0.99 -8.67 -6.61
N ASP A 93 0.02 -8.58 -5.69
CA ASP A 93 -0.65 -7.30 -5.41
C ASP A 93 0.34 -6.27 -4.89
N MET A 94 1.20 -6.68 -3.95
CA MET A 94 2.22 -5.80 -3.39
C MET A 94 3.25 -5.40 -4.45
N TRP A 95 3.61 -6.32 -5.35
CA TRP A 95 4.53 -6.01 -6.43
C TRP A 95 3.92 -5.00 -7.41
N ALA A 96 2.62 -5.13 -7.72
CA ALA A 96 1.94 -4.17 -8.57
C ALA A 96 1.99 -2.77 -7.97
N LEU A 97 1.82 -2.65 -6.65
CA LEU A 97 1.98 -1.37 -5.97
C LEU A 97 3.43 -0.88 -6.04
N THR A 98 4.40 -1.77 -5.85
CA THR A 98 5.82 -1.43 -5.96
C THR A 98 6.13 -0.78 -7.31
N GLU A 99 5.58 -1.33 -8.38
CA GLU A 99 5.77 -0.77 -9.72
C GLU A 99 5.20 0.64 -9.84
N ILE A 100 4.03 0.88 -9.22
CA ILE A 100 3.43 2.22 -9.19
C ILE A 100 4.33 3.18 -8.42
N VAL A 101 4.83 2.77 -7.26
CA VAL A 101 5.70 3.60 -6.42
C VAL A 101 6.97 3.98 -7.18
N GLN A 102 7.58 3.03 -7.86
CA GLN A 102 8.80 3.27 -8.62
C GLN A 102 8.56 4.18 -9.82
N ALA A 103 7.41 4.03 -10.48
CA ALA A 103 7.07 4.87 -11.61
C ALA A 103 6.84 6.33 -11.19
N GLU A 104 6.25 6.54 -10.03
CA GLU A 104 6.01 7.88 -9.50
C GLU A 104 7.26 8.52 -8.89
N ASN A 105 8.22 7.70 -8.46
CA ASN A 105 9.41 8.17 -7.73
C ASN A 105 10.68 7.50 -8.27
N PRO A 106 11.06 7.78 -9.53
CA PRO A 106 12.11 6.99 -10.20
C PRO A 106 13.53 7.16 -9.64
N ASP A 107 13.79 8.26 -8.93
CA ASP A 107 15.16 8.63 -8.56
C ASP A 107 15.42 8.54 -7.05
N ILE A 108 14.52 7.94 -6.28
CA ILE A 108 14.70 7.86 -4.84
C ILE A 108 14.69 6.40 -4.37
N PRO A 109 15.35 6.09 -3.24
CA PRO A 109 15.34 4.72 -2.73
C PRO A 109 13.95 4.31 -2.22
N LEU A 110 13.63 3.04 -2.39
CA LEU A 110 12.38 2.44 -1.92
C LEU A 110 12.69 1.37 -0.89
N PHE A 111 12.03 1.46 0.26
CA PHE A 111 12.17 0.50 1.35
C PHE A 111 10.83 -0.16 1.63
N MET A 112 10.87 -1.45 1.96
CA MET A 112 9.69 -2.19 2.42
C MET A 112 9.70 -2.26 3.94
N PHE A 113 8.52 -2.12 4.54
CA PHE A 113 8.35 -2.25 5.99
C PHE A 113 7.08 -3.07 6.26
N GLY A 114 7.26 -4.15 6.98
CA GLY A 114 6.14 -5.03 7.28
C GLY A 114 6.22 -5.66 8.65
#